data_093ad8ca2635b0c32bd20a48b832140f
#
_entry.id   093ad8ca2635b0c32bd20a48b832140f
#
_cell.length_a   1.000
_cell.length_b   1.000
_cell.length_c   1.000
_cell.angle_alpha   90.00
_cell.angle_beta   90.00
_cell.angle_gamma   90.00
#
_symmetry.space_group_name_H-M   'P 1'
#
loop_
_entity.id
_entity.type
_entity.pdbx_description
1 polymer ?
#
loop_
_entity_poly.entity_id
_entity_poly.type
_entity_poly.pdbx_seq_one_letter_code
_entity_poly.pdbx_strand_id
1 'polypeptide(L)'
;MSAAAFWIDKYHVDGLRMDAISNIIHWHGNKDLGENEGALHFIKRMNYHLSEAYKGVMLIAEDSSDFANVTKATQDGGLGFDYKWDLGWMNDTLKYLEKDPIYRKWHHNNITFSMAYFYSERFIMEFSHDEVVHGKKTIVDKIWGSYEEKFAQLRTLYLYMFTHPGKKLNFMGNELAHFREWDEEKQCDWDLLKYPMHDAFHRYFAK
;
A
#
# COMPACT_ATOMS: atom_id res chain seq x y z
N MET A 1 -10.54 -11.80 -17.38
CA MET A 1 -11.20 -10.64 -18.02
C MET A 1 -12.67 -10.53 -17.64
N SER A 2 -13.51 -11.56 -17.82
CA SER A 2 -14.96 -11.50 -17.50
C SER A 2 -15.27 -11.12 -16.05
N ALA A 3 -14.50 -11.62 -15.07
CA ALA A 3 -14.69 -11.23 -13.66
C ALA A 3 -14.40 -9.73 -13.42
N ALA A 4 -13.31 -9.18 -13.99
CA ALA A 4 -13.00 -7.76 -13.88
C ALA A 4 -14.11 -6.90 -14.54
N ALA A 5 -14.51 -7.23 -15.75
CA ALA A 5 -15.60 -6.54 -16.44
C ALA A 5 -16.92 -6.60 -15.65
N PHE A 6 -17.23 -7.75 -15.04
CA PHE A 6 -18.41 -7.90 -14.19
C PHE A 6 -18.45 -6.90 -13.03
N TRP A 7 -17.36 -6.74 -12.30
CA TRP A 7 -17.30 -5.79 -11.19
C TRP A 7 -17.42 -4.34 -11.65
N ILE A 8 -16.79 -3.99 -12.77
CA ILE A 8 -16.89 -2.66 -13.35
C ILE A 8 -18.32 -2.38 -13.86
N ASP A 9 -18.89 -3.29 -14.65
CA ASP A 9 -20.20 -3.09 -15.28
C ASP A 9 -21.37 -3.13 -14.29
N LYS A 10 -21.30 -4.00 -13.28
CA LYS A 10 -22.41 -4.24 -12.34
C LYS A 10 -22.33 -3.42 -11.08
N TYR A 11 -21.14 -3.15 -10.60
CA TYR A 11 -20.93 -2.46 -9.32
C TYR A 11 -20.32 -1.08 -9.49
N HIS A 12 -19.95 -0.70 -10.72
CA HIS A 12 -19.40 0.62 -11.05
C HIS A 12 -18.18 1.00 -10.18
N VAL A 13 -17.31 0.01 -9.94
CA VAL A 13 -16.06 0.26 -9.19
C VAL A 13 -15.12 1.16 -10.00
N ASP A 14 -14.43 2.07 -9.33
CA ASP A 14 -13.52 3.04 -9.97
C ASP A 14 -12.12 2.45 -10.25
N GLY A 15 -11.83 1.27 -9.73
CA GLY A 15 -10.57 0.58 -9.95
C GLY A 15 -10.55 -0.85 -9.43
N LEU A 16 -9.53 -1.58 -9.86
CA LEU A 16 -9.28 -2.96 -9.44
C LEU A 16 -7.82 -3.11 -9.01
N ARG A 17 -7.60 -3.67 -7.84
CA ARG A 17 -6.27 -4.10 -7.39
C ARG A 17 -6.08 -5.58 -7.69
N MET A 18 -4.99 -5.89 -8.36
CA MET A 18 -4.56 -7.25 -8.61
C MET A 18 -3.59 -7.67 -7.52
N ASP A 19 -4.02 -8.66 -6.74
CA ASP A 19 -3.32 -9.19 -5.58
C ASP A 19 -2.08 -9.98 -5.98
N ALA A 20 -0.97 -9.77 -5.26
CA ALA A 20 0.26 -10.57 -5.31
C ALA A 20 0.71 -10.97 -6.72
N ILE A 21 0.80 -10.03 -7.67
CA ILE A 21 1.17 -10.36 -9.06
C ILE A 21 2.56 -10.99 -9.19
N SER A 22 3.46 -10.77 -8.24
CA SER A 22 4.76 -11.44 -8.15
C SER A 22 4.62 -12.97 -8.17
N ASN A 23 3.53 -13.52 -7.61
CA ASN A 23 3.28 -14.95 -7.58
C ASN A 23 2.96 -15.56 -8.95
N ILE A 24 2.55 -14.74 -9.91
CA ILE A 24 2.24 -15.20 -11.27
C ILE A 24 3.24 -14.72 -12.33
N ILE A 25 3.93 -13.60 -12.06
CA ILE A 25 5.02 -13.10 -12.95
C ILE A 25 6.16 -14.11 -13.03
N HIS A 26 6.52 -14.70 -11.92
CA HIS A 26 7.54 -15.74 -11.84
C HIS A 26 6.90 -17.12 -11.65
N TRP A 27 7.53 -18.16 -12.17
CA TRP A 27 7.07 -19.52 -11.98
C TRP A 27 6.99 -19.84 -10.48
N HIS A 28 5.81 -20.22 -10.02
CA HIS A 28 5.50 -20.52 -8.60
C HIS A 28 5.87 -19.38 -7.62
N GLY A 29 5.90 -18.13 -8.08
CA GLY A 29 6.32 -16.98 -7.27
C GLY A 29 7.82 -16.95 -6.96
N ASN A 30 8.61 -17.79 -7.59
CA ASN A 30 10.05 -17.88 -7.36
C ASN A 30 10.83 -17.29 -8.53
N LYS A 31 11.54 -16.19 -8.29
CA LYS A 31 12.35 -15.47 -9.27
C LYS A 31 13.45 -16.35 -9.90
N ASP A 32 14.01 -17.29 -9.15
CA ASP A 32 15.08 -18.17 -9.62
C ASP A 32 14.59 -19.16 -10.68
N LEU A 33 13.28 -19.38 -10.77
CA LEU A 33 12.67 -20.22 -11.80
C LEU A 33 12.38 -19.47 -13.10
N GLY A 34 12.68 -18.16 -13.14
CA GLY A 34 12.47 -17.31 -14.31
C GLY A 34 11.04 -16.78 -14.43
N GLU A 35 10.83 -16.01 -15.49
CA GLU A 35 9.55 -15.36 -15.77
C GLU A 35 8.54 -16.32 -16.39
N ASN A 36 7.28 -16.19 -15.99
CA ASN A 36 6.16 -16.91 -16.59
C ASN A 36 5.60 -16.10 -17.77
N GLU A 37 6.11 -16.36 -18.94
CA GLU A 37 5.73 -15.71 -20.20
C GLU A 37 4.19 -15.71 -20.43
N GLY A 38 3.53 -16.82 -20.11
CA GLY A 38 2.08 -16.97 -20.24
C GLY A 38 1.31 -16.01 -19.33
N ALA A 39 1.76 -15.85 -18.10
CA ALA A 39 1.14 -14.91 -17.15
C ALA A 39 1.42 -13.45 -17.54
N LEU A 40 2.64 -13.14 -17.94
CA LEU A 40 2.99 -11.80 -18.43
C LEU A 40 2.15 -11.40 -19.65
N HIS A 41 1.99 -12.30 -20.61
CA HIS A 41 1.11 -12.07 -21.76
C HIS A 41 -0.35 -11.89 -21.36
N PHE A 42 -0.84 -12.71 -20.42
CA PHE A 42 -2.20 -12.59 -19.88
C PHE A 42 -2.42 -11.23 -19.22
N ILE A 43 -1.50 -10.78 -18.33
CA ILE A 43 -1.61 -9.48 -17.63
C ILE A 43 -1.64 -8.34 -18.64
N LYS A 44 -0.67 -8.30 -19.57
CA LYS A 44 -0.60 -7.25 -20.61
C LYS A 44 -1.89 -7.17 -21.42
N ARG A 45 -2.36 -8.32 -21.88
CA ARG A 45 -3.61 -8.40 -22.67
C ARG A 45 -4.83 -7.97 -21.87
N MET A 46 -4.93 -8.41 -20.61
CA MET A 46 -6.03 -8.04 -19.72
C MET A 46 -6.06 -6.53 -19.49
N ASN A 47 -4.93 -5.96 -19.07
CA ASN A 47 -4.82 -4.53 -18.78
C ASN A 47 -5.09 -3.66 -20.02
N TYR A 48 -4.55 -4.05 -21.18
CA TYR A 48 -4.85 -3.36 -22.44
C TYR A 48 -6.35 -3.33 -22.74
N HIS A 49 -7.02 -4.48 -22.68
CA HIS A 49 -8.45 -4.54 -22.98
C HIS A 49 -9.32 -3.81 -21.96
N LEU A 50 -8.97 -3.88 -20.67
CA LEU A 50 -9.72 -3.15 -19.64
C LEU A 50 -9.54 -1.65 -19.79
N SER A 51 -8.33 -1.16 -20.02
CA SER A 51 -8.05 0.27 -20.21
C SER A 51 -8.70 0.85 -21.49
N GLU A 52 -8.86 0.03 -22.55
CA GLU A 52 -9.57 0.46 -23.76
C GLU A 52 -11.09 0.48 -23.58
N ALA A 53 -11.64 -0.55 -22.92
CA ALA A 53 -13.08 -0.68 -22.74
C ALA A 53 -13.64 0.25 -21.64
N TYR A 54 -12.87 0.52 -20.58
CA TYR A 54 -13.32 1.23 -19.39
C TYR A 54 -12.43 2.44 -19.08
N LYS A 55 -12.63 3.52 -19.85
CA LYS A 55 -11.85 4.75 -19.62
C LYS A 55 -12.14 5.34 -18.24
N GLY A 56 -11.08 5.58 -17.47
CA GLY A 56 -11.16 6.14 -16.13
C GLY A 56 -11.15 5.11 -14.98
N VAL A 57 -11.27 3.83 -15.28
CA VAL A 57 -11.08 2.76 -14.28
C VAL A 57 -9.59 2.54 -14.06
N MET A 58 -9.15 2.55 -12.79
CA MET A 58 -7.75 2.36 -12.40
C MET A 58 -7.41 0.87 -12.26
N LEU A 59 -6.26 0.48 -12.80
CA LEU A 59 -5.67 -0.85 -12.63
C LEU A 59 -4.45 -0.74 -11.72
N ILE A 60 -4.49 -1.40 -10.58
CA ILE A 60 -3.48 -1.27 -9.53
C ILE A 60 -2.82 -2.64 -9.30
N ALA A 61 -1.50 -2.65 -9.25
CA ALA A 61 -0.72 -3.85 -8.94
C ALA A 61 -0.29 -3.88 -7.48
N GLU A 62 -0.48 -5.01 -6.82
CA GLU A 62 0.30 -5.35 -5.65
C GLU A 62 1.44 -6.27 -6.07
N ASP A 63 2.67 -5.77 -5.95
CA ASP A 63 3.86 -6.50 -6.35
C ASP A 63 5.00 -6.28 -5.37
N SER A 64 5.44 -7.35 -4.73
CA SER A 64 6.55 -7.36 -3.78
C SER A 64 7.92 -7.58 -4.44
N SER A 65 7.94 -7.73 -5.78
CA SER A 65 9.17 -7.98 -6.52
C SER A 65 9.81 -6.69 -7.06
N ASP A 66 11.04 -6.83 -7.54
CA ASP A 66 11.77 -5.81 -8.28
C ASP A 66 11.50 -5.86 -9.81
N PHE A 67 10.39 -6.50 -10.21
CA PHE A 67 10.00 -6.57 -11.62
C PHE A 67 9.78 -5.17 -12.18
N ALA A 68 10.43 -4.86 -13.29
CA ALA A 68 10.44 -3.53 -13.87
C ALA A 68 9.27 -3.29 -14.84
N ASN A 69 8.90 -2.00 -15.01
CA ASN A 69 7.88 -1.56 -15.96
C ASN A 69 6.46 -2.10 -15.69
N VAL A 70 6.12 -2.32 -14.42
CA VAL A 70 4.77 -2.73 -14.01
C VAL A 70 3.73 -1.68 -14.43
N THR A 71 4.05 -0.39 -14.23
CA THR A 71 3.15 0.73 -14.54
C THR A 71 3.41 1.39 -15.90
N LYS A 72 4.34 0.86 -16.69
CA LYS A 72 4.57 1.32 -18.05
C LYS A 72 3.49 0.80 -18.98
N ALA A 73 3.13 1.58 -19.99
CA ALA A 73 2.09 1.19 -20.95
C ALA A 73 2.47 -0.08 -21.73
N THR A 74 1.48 -0.88 -22.10
CA THR A 74 1.68 -2.16 -22.77
C THR A 74 2.35 -2.02 -24.14
N GLN A 75 2.01 -0.95 -24.88
CA GLN A 75 2.65 -0.63 -26.17
C GLN A 75 4.12 -0.28 -26.04
N ASP A 76 4.58 0.13 -24.86
CA ASP A 76 5.97 0.46 -24.56
C ASP A 76 6.70 -0.69 -23.85
N GLY A 77 6.07 -1.88 -23.82
CA GLY A 77 6.63 -3.10 -23.25
C GLY A 77 6.31 -3.35 -21.78
N GLY A 78 5.59 -2.45 -21.11
CA GLY A 78 5.18 -2.60 -19.69
C GLY A 78 4.00 -3.54 -19.50
N LEU A 79 3.59 -3.72 -18.23
CA LEU A 79 2.43 -4.54 -17.87
C LEU A 79 1.09 -3.77 -17.98
N GLY A 80 1.12 -2.44 -18.05
CA GLY A 80 -0.06 -1.61 -18.28
C GLY A 80 -0.92 -1.36 -17.05
N PHE A 81 -0.39 -1.48 -15.85
CA PHE A 81 -1.05 -0.98 -14.64
C PHE A 81 -0.95 0.54 -14.55
N ASP A 82 -1.95 1.16 -13.94
CA ASP A 82 -1.91 2.60 -13.68
C ASP A 82 -1.02 2.92 -12.48
N TYR A 83 -1.03 2.06 -11.46
CA TYR A 83 -0.27 2.23 -10.23
C TYR A 83 0.25 0.89 -9.70
N LYS A 84 1.28 0.98 -8.86
CA LYS A 84 1.84 -0.13 -8.08
C LYS A 84 1.92 0.28 -6.61
N TRP A 85 1.56 -0.62 -5.69
CA TRP A 85 1.80 -0.41 -4.26
C TRP A 85 3.29 -0.38 -3.96
N ASP A 86 3.73 0.55 -3.10
CA ASP A 86 5.12 0.64 -2.67
C ASP A 86 5.35 -0.12 -1.36
N LEU A 87 5.28 -1.45 -1.43
CA LEU A 87 5.54 -2.34 -0.29
C LEU A 87 6.94 -2.12 0.32
N GLY A 88 7.91 -1.67 -0.49
CA GLY A 88 9.26 -1.33 -0.04
C GLY A 88 9.24 -0.15 0.93
N TRP A 89 8.61 0.96 0.53
CA TRP A 89 8.42 2.14 1.38
C TRP A 89 7.68 1.80 2.67
N MET A 90 6.59 1.06 2.57
CA MET A 90 5.76 0.66 3.70
C MET A 90 6.59 -0.15 4.71
N ASN A 91 7.22 -1.23 4.27
CA ASN A 91 8.02 -2.11 5.14
C ASN A 91 9.18 -1.37 5.80
N ASP A 92 9.94 -0.58 5.05
CA ASP A 92 11.08 0.16 5.56
C ASP A 92 10.68 1.23 6.56
N THR A 93 9.59 1.95 6.29
CA THR A 93 9.06 2.98 7.18
C THR A 93 8.58 2.38 8.50
N LEU A 94 7.83 1.28 8.47
CA LEU A 94 7.36 0.60 9.68
C LEU A 94 8.54 0.03 10.49
N LYS A 95 9.50 -0.63 9.86
CA LYS A 95 10.74 -1.12 10.52
C LYS A 95 11.53 0.00 11.21
N TYR A 96 11.56 1.19 10.63
CA TYR A 96 12.21 2.33 11.25
C TYR A 96 11.48 2.79 12.51
N LEU A 97 10.17 2.87 12.47
CA LEU A 97 9.35 3.35 13.60
C LEU A 97 9.22 2.34 14.74
N GLU A 98 9.36 1.06 14.45
CA GLU A 98 9.44 0.01 15.48
C GLU A 98 10.71 0.10 16.35
N LYS A 99 11.77 0.72 15.82
CA LYS A 99 13.04 0.84 16.55
C LYS A 99 12.97 1.90 17.63
N ASP A 100 13.66 1.61 18.75
CA ASP A 100 13.98 2.63 19.74
C ASP A 100 14.70 3.81 19.06
N PRO A 101 14.28 5.07 19.31
CA PRO A 101 14.90 6.27 18.72
C PRO A 101 16.41 6.35 18.86
N ILE A 102 16.99 5.79 19.92
CA ILE A 102 18.46 5.79 20.12
C ILE A 102 19.20 5.05 19.01
N TYR A 103 18.56 4.06 18.36
CA TYR A 103 19.14 3.27 17.28
C TYR A 103 18.82 3.81 15.88
N ARG A 104 17.85 4.70 15.73
CA ARG A 104 17.35 5.17 14.42
C ARG A 104 18.41 5.87 13.57
N LYS A 105 19.39 6.50 14.20
CA LYS A 105 20.52 7.15 13.50
C LYS A 105 21.33 6.20 12.60
N TRP A 106 21.34 4.89 12.89
CA TRP A 106 22.01 3.89 12.04
C TRP A 106 21.10 3.24 11.01
N HIS A 107 19.80 3.63 10.98
CA HIS A 107 18.78 3.08 10.10
C HIS A 107 18.10 4.15 9.26
N HIS A 108 18.72 5.30 9.11
CA HIS A 108 18.13 6.44 8.40
C HIS A 108 17.81 6.13 6.93
N ASN A 109 18.56 5.22 6.32
CA ASN A 109 18.30 4.74 4.97
C ASN A 109 16.90 4.13 4.79
N ASN A 110 16.30 3.55 5.83
CA ASN A 110 14.93 3.02 5.75
C ASN A 110 13.91 4.11 5.39
N ILE A 111 14.17 5.37 5.74
CA ILE A 111 13.28 6.49 5.40
C ILE A 111 13.64 7.10 4.04
N THR A 112 14.92 7.06 3.64
CA THR A 112 15.38 7.76 2.44
C THR A 112 15.49 6.88 1.20
N PHE A 113 15.55 5.56 1.36
CA PHE A 113 15.82 4.64 0.25
C PHE A 113 14.75 4.67 -0.84
N SER A 114 13.48 4.85 -0.48
CA SER A 114 12.38 4.96 -1.45
C SER A 114 12.61 6.07 -2.48
N MET A 115 13.30 7.15 -2.10
CA MET A 115 13.63 8.25 -3.01
C MET A 115 14.61 7.84 -4.12
N ALA A 116 15.36 6.76 -3.95
CA ALA A 116 16.29 6.26 -4.97
C ALA A 116 15.57 5.59 -6.16
N TYR A 117 14.38 5.04 -5.93
CA TYR A 117 13.60 4.34 -6.96
C TYR A 117 12.24 4.97 -7.25
N PHE A 118 11.87 6.02 -6.55
CA PHE A 118 10.55 6.65 -6.60
C PHE A 118 10.03 6.94 -8.01
N TYR A 119 10.90 7.29 -8.95
CA TYR A 119 10.53 7.58 -10.34
C TYR A 119 10.51 6.36 -11.26
N SER A 120 10.83 5.16 -10.76
CA SER A 120 10.84 3.95 -11.58
C SER A 120 9.44 3.45 -11.95
N GLU A 121 8.47 3.70 -11.10
CA GLU A 121 7.06 3.31 -11.27
C GLU A 121 6.12 4.42 -10.78
N ARG A 122 4.84 4.30 -11.06
CA ARG A 122 3.79 5.16 -10.48
C ARG A 122 3.29 4.53 -9.18
N PHE A 123 3.87 4.95 -8.07
CA PHE A 123 3.62 4.33 -6.76
C PHE A 123 2.40 4.87 -6.03
N ILE A 124 1.77 3.98 -5.24
CA ILE A 124 0.86 4.29 -4.15
C ILE A 124 1.58 3.93 -2.84
N MET A 125 1.77 4.91 -1.96
CA MET A 125 2.18 4.68 -0.57
C MET A 125 0.98 4.14 0.18
N GLU A 126 1.06 2.94 0.69
CA GLU A 126 -0.08 2.29 1.35
C GLU A 126 0.20 1.96 2.81
N PHE A 127 -0.85 2.09 3.63
CA PHE A 127 -1.09 1.32 4.83
C PHE A 127 -2.41 0.61 4.63
N SER A 128 -2.35 -0.63 4.16
CA SER A 128 -3.50 -1.43 3.77
C SER A 128 -4.07 -2.23 4.94
N HIS A 129 -5.07 -3.07 4.65
CA HIS A 129 -5.61 -4.02 5.62
C HIS A 129 -4.56 -5.03 6.10
N ASP A 130 -3.64 -5.42 5.22
CA ASP A 130 -2.62 -6.43 5.52
C ASP A 130 -1.66 -6.02 6.64
N GLU A 131 -1.45 -4.72 6.85
CA GLU A 131 -0.57 -4.24 7.93
C GLU A 131 -1.24 -4.26 9.29
N VAL A 132 -2.56 -4.45 9.38
CA VAL A 132 -3.34 -4.28 10.62
C VAL A 132 -4.16 -5.52 10.99
N VAL A 133 -3.76 -6.71 10.53
CA VAL A 133 -4.44 -7.99 10.76
C VAL A 133 -3.47 -9.10 11.16
N HIS A 134 -4.00 -10.23 11.60
CA HIS A 134 -3.30 -11.49 11.79
C HIS A 134 -2.11 -11.44 12.77
N GLY A 135 -2.24 -10.69 13.86
CA GLY A 135 -1.20 -10.58 14.89
C GLY A 135 -0.05 -9.66 14.49
N LYS A 136 -0.20 -8.87 13.42
CA LYS A 136 0.80 -7.91 12.96
C LYS A 136 0.79 -6.60 13.73
N LYS A 137 -0.16 -6.37 14.66
CA LYS A 137 -0.47 -5.11 15.33
C LYS A 137 -1.03 -4.04 14.38
N THR A 138 -1.54 -2.95 14.94
CA THR A 138 -1.99 -1.79 14.16
C THR A 138 -0.84 -0.82 13.85
N ILE A 139 -1.05 0.13 12.95
CA ILE A 139 -0.01 1.11 12.59
C ILE A 139 0.52 1.85 13.81
N VAL A 140 -0.38 2.35 14.68
CA VAL A 140 0.04 3.05 15.91
C VAL A 140 0.72 2.12 16.90
N ASP A 141 0.29 0.85 16.99
CA ASP A 141 0.84 -0.09 17.96
C ASP A 141 2.24 -0.60 17.57
N LYS A 142 2.56 -0.65 16.27
CA LYS A 142 3.92 -0.93 15.78
C LYS A 142 4.95 0.12 16.19
N ILE A 143 4.53 1.38 16.39
CA ILE A 143 5.44 2.47 16.74
C ILE A 143 6.01 2.24 18.12
N TRP A 144 7.32 2.42 18.26
CA TRP A 144 8.02 2.30 19.55
C TRP A 144 7.62 3.41 20.53
N GLY A 145 7.55 3.08 21.82
CA GLY A 145 7.37 4.03 22.91
C GLY A 145 6.07 3.88 23.70
N SER A 146 5.88 4.79 24.64
CA SER A 146 4.65 4.93 25.43
C SER A 146 3.45 5.36 24.57
N TYR A 147 2.26 5.30 25.12
CA TYR A 147 1.04 5.72 24.44
C TYR A 147 1.16 7.14 23.86
N GLU A 148 1.65 8.09 24.64
CA GLU A 148 1.81 9.49 24.23
C GLU A 148 2.86 9.66 23.15
N GLU A 149 3.98 8.96 23.27
CA GLU A 149 5.08 8.99 22.30
C GLU A 149 4.65 8.40 20.95
N LYS A 150 3.83 7.36 20.95
CA LYS A 150 3.27 6.78 19.73
C LYS A 150 2.46 7.80 18.93
N PHE A 151 1.60 8.59 19.56
CA PHE A 151 0.80 9.60 18.86
C PHE A 151 1.64 10.74 18.26
N ALA A 152 2.69 11.17 18.95
CA ALA A 152 3.61 12.16 18.40
C ALA A 152 4.29 11.65 17.12
N GLN A 153 4.78 10.42 17.16
CA GLN A 153 5.43 9.78 16.02
C GLN A 153 4.42 9.44 14.89
N LEU A 154 3.19 9.06 15.24
CA LEU A 154 2.14 8.78 14.26
C LEU A 154 1.79 10.02 13.42
N ARG A 155 1.72 11.21 14.04
CA ARG A 155 1.55 12.46 13.29
C ARG A 155 2.71 12.71 12.32
N THR A 156 3.94 12.45 12.75
CA THR A 156 5.13 12.59 11.91
C THR A 156 5.11 11.58 10.75
N LEU A 157 4.69 10.34 11.02
CA LEU A 157 4.54 9.30 10.01
C LEU A 157 3.57 9.73 8.90
N TYR A 158 2.38 10.21 9.27
CA TYR A 158 1.40 10.62 8.27
C TYR A 158 1.82 11.90 7.53
N LEU A 159 2.48 12.84 8.21
CA LEU A 159 3.08 13.98 7.51
C LEU A 159 4.11 13.52 6.48
N TYR A 160 5.01 12.60 6.86
CA TYR A 160 5.97 12.01 5.93
C TYR A 160 5.28 11.30 4.77
N MET A 161 4.28 10.47 5.04
CA MET A 161 3.50 9.79 4.01
C MET A 161 2.86 10.77 3.03
N PHE A 162 2.14 11.79 3.53
CA PHE A 162 1.41 12.73 2.68
C PHE A 162 2.31 13.68 1.90
N THR A 163 3.49 14.01 2.41
CA THR A 163 4.47 14.84 1.70
C THR A 163 5.41 14.06 0.80
N HIS A 164 5.51 12.72 0.98
CA HIS A 164 6.27 11.86 0.07
C HIS A 164 5.59 11.86 -1.31
N PRO A 165 6.36 11.87 -2.42
CA PRO A 165 5.79 11.71 -3.75
C PRO A 165 4.98 10.43 -3.92
N GLY A 166 4.01 10.40 -4.85
CA GLY A 166 3.13 9.27 -5.13
C GLY A 166 1.72 9.43 -4.58
N LYS A 167 0.83 8.51 -4.95
CA LYS A 167 -0.53 8.42 -4.42
C LYS A 167 -0.52 7.86 -3.00
N LYS A 168 -1.64 8.01 -2.29
CA LYS A 168 -1.78 7.57 -0.89
C LYS A 168 -2.95 6.63 -0.75
N LEU A 169 -2.77 5.59 0.05
CA LEU A 169 -3.83 4.69 0.49
C LEU A 169 -3.72 4.52 2.00
N ASN A 170 -4.78 4.85 2.70
CA ASN A 170 -4.90 4.61 4.13
C ASN A 170 -6.13 3.75 4.39
N PHE A 171 -5.92 2.60 5.02
CA PHE A 171 -7.03 1.69 5.34
C PHE A 171 -7.88 2.26 6.48
N MET A 172 -9.19 2.04 6.40
CA MET A 172 -10.17 2.51 7.39
C MET A 172 -9.80 2.13 8.82
N GLY A 173 -9.97 3.08 9.74
CA GLY A 173 -9.63 2.93 11.15
C GLY A 173 -8.25 3.44 11.52
N ASN A 174 -7.28 3.46 10.61
CA ASN A 174 -5.95 4.00 10.88
C ASN A 174 -6.01 5.49 11.29
N GLU A 175 -6.97 6.27 10.73
CA GLU A 175 -7.23 7.67 11.07
C GLU A 175 -7.77 7.86 12.49
N LEU A 176 -8.22 6.78 13.13
CA LEU A 176 -8.64 6.76 14.55
C LEU A 176 -7.49 6.39 15.50
N ALA A 177 -6.33 5.99 14.94
CA ALA A 177 -5.19 5.43 15.69
C ALA A 177 -5.60 4.23 16.56
N HIS A 178 -6.39 3.31 16.00
CA HIS A 178 -6.92 2.16 16.73
C HIS A 178 -5.81 1.18 17.13
N PHE A 179 -5.93 0.58 18.33
CA PHE A 179 -5.01 -0.44 18.84
C PHE A 179 -5.51 -1.87 18.63
N ARG A 180 -6.78 -2.04 18.32
CA ARG A 180 -7.36 -3.33 17.94
C ARG A 180 -7.13 -3.55 16.46
N GLU A 181 -6.59 -4.70 16.08
CA GLU A 181 -6.48 -5.09 14.68
C GLU A 181 -7.85 -5.08 13.99
N TRP A 182 -7.83 -4.85 12.69
CA TRP A 182 -9.05 -4.87 11.89
C TRP A 182 -9.70 -6.26 11.94
N ASP A 183 -11.02 -6.24 12.01
CA ASP A 183 -11.86 -7.43 12.12
C ASP A 183 -13.12 -7.13 11.31
N GLU A 184 -13.37 -7.93 10.26
CA GLU A 184 -14.49 -7.73 9.32
C GLU A 184 -15.86 -7.91 9.96
N GLU A 185 -15.93 -8.61 11.11
CA GLU A 185 -17.18 -8.83 11.86
C GLU A 185 -17.47 -7.69 12.85
N LYS A 186 -16.55 -6.76 13.00
CA LYS A 186 -16.66 -5.67 14.00
C LYS A 186 -16.71 -4.30 13.37
N GLN A 187 -17.48 -3.44 13.97
CA GLN A 187 -17.51 -2.03 13.65
C GLN A 187 -16.15 -1.37 13.95
N CYS A 188 -15.77 -0.36 13.16
CA CYS A 188 -14.64 0.52 13.49
C CYS A 188 -14.81 1.15 14.87
N ASP A 189 -13.70 1.35 15.58
CA ASP A 189 -13.66 1.82 16.97
C ASP A 189 -13.92 3.33 17.09
N TRP A 190 -15.05 3.83 16.56
CA TRP A 190 -15.45 5.24 16.62
C TRP A 190 -15.49 5.80 18.05
N ASP A 191 -15.73 4.95 19.03
CA ASP A 191 -15.70 5.26 20.44
C ASP A 191 -14.36 5.80 20.94
N LEU A 192 -13.27 5.56 20.21
CA LEU A 192 -11.95 6.10 20.52
C LEU A 192 -11.93 7.63 20.49
N LEU A 193 -12.81 8.26 19.72
CA LEU A 193 -12.88 9.72 19.61
C LEU A 193 -13.28 10.42 20.92
N LYS A 194 -13.77 9.68 21.93
CA LYS A 194 -13.98 10.21 23.29
C LYS A 194 -12.68 10.43 24.07
N TYR A 195 -11.58 9.84 23.62
CA TYR A 195 -10.26 9.99 24.25
C TYR A 195 -9.48 11.12 23.57
N PRO A 196 -8.92 12.08 24.36
CA PRO A 196 -8.32 13.30 23.80
C PRO A 196 -7.22 13.08 22.76
N MET A 197 -6.38 12.05 22.92
CA MET A 197 -5.28 11.76 21.99
C MET A 197 -5.79 11.27 20.63
N HIS A 198 -6.79 10.40 20.63
CA HIS A 198 -7.43 9.88 19.41
C HIS A 198 -8.20 10.99 18.67
N ASP A 199 -9.00 11.77 19.38
CA ASP A 199 -9.73 12.90 18.81
C ASP A 199 -8.77 13.96 18.22
N ALA A 200 -7.70 14.30 18.94
CA ALA A 200 -6.70 15.24 18.45
C ALA A 200 -5.97 14.71 17.21
N PHE A 201 -5.65 13.41 17.18
CA PHE A 201 -5.03 12.78 16.03
C PHE A 201 -6.00 12.75 14.83
N HIS A 202 -7.25 12.35 15.03
CA HIS A 202 -8.25 12.33 13.96
C HIS A 202 -8.46 13.72 13.34
N ARG A 203 -8.56 14.77 14.15
CA ARG A 203 -8.64 16.17 13.66
C ARG A 203 -7.38 16.61 12.93
N TYR A 204 -6.20 16.14 13.34
CA TYR A 204 -4.94 16.39 12.62
C TYR A 204 -4.94 15.69 11.26
N PHE A 205 -5.38 14.44 11.22
CA PHE A 205 -5.45 13.64 9.99
C PHE A 205 -6.42 14.24 8.96
N ALA A 206 -7.53 14.81 9.41
CA ALA A 206 -8.56 15.43 8.55
C ALA A 206 -8.16 16.80 7.95
N LYS A 207 -7.05 17.42 8.40
CA LYS A 207 -6.53 18.71 7.90
C LYS A 207 -5.53 18.55 6.78
#